data_eb222cde29d7bd8b193bccce2af071aa
#
_entry.id   eb222cde29d7bd8b193bccce2af071aa
#
_cell.length_a   1.000
_cell.length_b   1.000
_cell.length_c   1.000
_cell.angle_alpha   90.00
_cell.angle_beta   90.00
_cell.angle_gamma   90.00
#
_symmetry.space_group_name_H-M   'P 1'
#
loop_
_entity.id
_entity.type
_entity.pdbx_description
1 polymer ?
#
loop_
_entity_poly.entity_id
_entity_poly.type
_entity_poly.pdbx_seq_one_letter_code
_entity_poly.pdbx_strand_id
1 'polypeptide(L)'
;EHEGYYNSVKSLLNLPDAKERGICGAVGQLLKVEETYETAIEAALGGALQNIVTETEEDARDAIGYLKRRNLGRATFLPVTAIKGRPLEGRQAILAEVGVIGTAYELVSFEEKFRQLAMYLLGRILVVENLDKAVQLAKKYRHQYKLVTLEGDILNPGGAMTGGSQQKKALHVFGRSREIRSLQEALQTANRTITEMRDRLALANEDLQEIEQETVEKKMELQRVMVTQSSDSGEKEKTLAEKQEAAERLSLLELEEKQLAEQTENAEKEIVALRERAACSETAMEAANAQLTAFQDSLTGGKEEKDMLMEKITQRKIALSSI
;
A
#
# COMPACT_ATOMS: atom_id res chain seq x y z
N GLU A 1 3.69 -1.84 8.72
CA GLU A 1 2.53 -2.54 8.13
C GLU A 1 1.21 -2.33 8.89
N HIS A 2 1.23 -2.01 10.17
CA HIS A 2 0.02 -1.92 11.00
C HIS A 2 -0.31 -0.50 11.47
N GLU A 3 0.01 0.51 10.68
CA GLU A 3 -0.31 1.90 11.00
C GLU A 3 -1.83 2.11 11.09
N GLY A 4 -2.30 2.87 12.09
CA GLY A 4 -3.73 3.10 12.32
C GLY A 4 -4.38 2.13 13.30
N TYR A 5 -3.81 0.94 13.55
CA TYR A 5 -4.34 0.04 14.56
C TYR A 5 -3.95 0.47 15.99
N TYR A 6 -4.76 0.13 16.97
CA TYR A 6 -4.43 0.32 18.38
C TYR A 6 -3.16 -0.43 18.78
N ASN A 7 -2.45 0.07 19.78
CA ASN A 7 -1.20 -0.55 20.26
C ASN A 7 -1.38 -2.03 20.66
N SER A 8 -2.49 -2.37 21.32
CA SER A 8 -2.86 -3.74 21.66
C SER A 8 -2.93 -4.66 20.44
N VAL A 9 -3.54 -4.16 19.36
CA VAL A 9 -3.71 -4.91 18.10
C VAL A 9 -2.36 -5.08 17.39
N LYS A 10 -1.59 -3.99 17.28
CA LYS A 10 -0.23 -4.02 16.69
C LYS A 10 0.69 -5.01 17.43
N SER A 11 0.64 -4.99 18.73
CA SER A 11 1.49 -5.86 19.56
C SER A 11 1.21 -7.34 19.35
N LEU A 12 -0.04 -7.69 19.05
CA LEU A 12 -0.43 -9.06 18.75
C LEU A 12 -0.08 -9.45 17.32
N LEU A 13 -0.35 -8.57 16.34
CA LEU A 13 -0.09 -8.84 14.93
C LEU A 13 1.41 -8.92 14.61
N ASN A 14 2.25 -8.24 15.40
CA ASN A 14 3.71 -8.25 15.22
C ASN A 14 4.41 -9.39 16.01
N LEU A 15 3.66 -10.28 16.65
CA LEU A 15 4.26 -11.46 17.28
C LEU A 15 4.84 -12.38 16.20
N PRO A 16 6.10 -12.83 16.32
CA PRO A 16 6.72 -13.74 15.35
C PRO A 16 5.95 -15.04 15.18
N ASP A 17 5.32 -15.50 16.26
CA ASP A 17 4.54 -16.73 16.40
C ASP A 17 3.02 -16.48 16.41
N ALA A 18 2.55 -15.34 15.91
CA ALA A 18 1.13 -14.97 15.92
C ALA A 18 0.23 -16.07 15.33
N LYS A 19 0.61 -16.63 14.18
CA LYS A 19 -0.15 -17.70 13.53
C LYS A 19 -0.17 -19.00 14.32
N GLU A 20 0.95 -19.36 14.94
CA GLU A 20 1.08 -20.56 15.78
C GLU A 20 0.23 -20.43 17.05
N ARG A 21 -0.04 -19.20 17.49
CA ARG A 21 -0.94 -18.86 18.59
C ARG A 21 -2.40 -18.74 18.16
N GLY A 22 -2.77 -19.20 16.99
CA GLY A 22 -4.13 -19.12 16.48
C GLY A 22 -4.61 -17.69 16.16
N ILE A 23 -3.72 -16.70 16.04
CA ILE A 23 -4.10 -15.34 15.63
C ILE A 23 -4.16 -15.29 14.10
N CYS A 24 -5.36 -15.19 13.54
CA CYS A 24 -5.57 -15.12 12.09
C CYS A 24 -5.23 -13.74 11.52
N GLY A 25 -5.45 -12.68 12.28
CA GLY A 25 -5.23 -11.29 11.86
C GLY A 25 -6.29 -10.34 12.40
N ALA A 26 -6.24 -9.07 11.99
CA ALA A 26 -7.32 -8.13 12.24
C ALA A 26 -8.40 -8.23 11.15
N VAL A 27 -9.65 -7.93 11.49
CA VAL A 27 -10.79 -7.97 10.54
C VAL A 27 -10.47 -7.22 9.25
N GLY A 28 -9.89 -6.02 9.34
CA GLY A 28 -9.55 -5.22 8.16
C GLY A 28 -8.46 -5.84 7.26
N GLN A 29 -7.72 -6.86 7.73
CA GLN A 29 -6.72 -7.58 6.93
C GLN A 29 -7.31 -8.82 6.25
N LEU A 30 -8.37 -9.39 6.82
CA LEU A 30 -8.97 -10.64 6.37
C LEU A 30 -10.08 -10.43 5.33
N LEU A 31 -10.58 -9.20 5.23
CA LEU A 31 -11.58 -8.81 4.26
C LEU A 31 -10.93 -8.08 3.09
N LYS A 32 -11.40 -8.35 1.88
CA LYS A 32 -11.03 -7.63 0.66
C LYS A 32 -12.27 -6.92 0.16
N VAL A 33 -12.13 -5.66 -0.20
CA VAL A 33 -13.23 -4.79 -0.62
C VAL A 33 -12.84 -4.12 -1.95
N GLU A 34 -13.79 -3.98 -2.84
CA GLU A 34 -13.62 -3.16 -4.05
C GLU A 34 -13.59 -1.68 -3.69
N GLU A 35 -12.82 -0.90 -4.43
CA GLU A 35 -12.61 0.54 -4.20
C GLU A 35 -13.91 1.32 -4.01
N THR A 36 -14.90 1.02 -4.81
CA THR A 36 -16.22 1.66 -4.78
C THR A 36 -16.93 1.50 -3.42
N TYR A 37 -16.65 0.43 -2.70
CA TYR A 37 -17.35 0.10 -1.45
C TYR A 37 -16.48 0.29 -0.20
N GLU A 38 -15.18 0.63 -0.35
CA GLU A 38 -14.25 0.76 0.78
C GLU A 38 -14.79 1.69 1.87
N THR A 39 -15.21 2.89 1.50
CA THR A 39 -15.73 3.89 2.45
C THR A 39 -16.97 3.39 3.19
N ALA A 40 -17.89 2.76 2.47
CA ALA A 40 -19.10 2.20 3.06
C ALA A 40 -18.79 1.06 4.03
N ILE A 41 -17.90 0.14 3.65
CA ILE A 41 -17.53 -1.01 4.49
C ILE A 41 -16.70 -0.58 5.70
N GLU A 42 -15.80 0.38 5.54
CA GLU A 42 -15.07 0.98 6.68
C GLU A 42 -16.01 1.65 7.66
N ALA A 43 -16.97 2.42 7.18
CA ALA A 43 -18.00 3.03 8.02
C ALA A 43 -18.89 1.97 8.69
N ALA A 44 -19.28 0.93 7.94
CA ALA A 44 -20.09 -0.17 8.46
C ALA A 44 -19.44 -0.90 9.63
N LEU A 45 -18.14 -1.21 9.49
CA LEU A 45 -17.33 -1.92 10.49
C LEU A 45 -16.87 -0.99 11.62
N GLY A 46 -16.48 0.24 11.28
CA GLY A 46 -15.96 1.19 12.26
C GLY A 46 -14.82 0.58 13.09
N GLY A 47 -14.96 0.62 14.41
CA GLY A 47 -13.97 0.04 15.34
C GLY A 47 -13.77 -1.46 15.19
N ALA A 48 -14.71 -2.18 14.62
CA ALA A 48 -14.59 -3.62 14.41
C ALA A 48 -13.50 -4.00 13.39
N LEU A 49 -13.05 -3.08 12.55
CA LEU A 49 -11.90 -3.26 11.68
C LEU A 49 -10.64 -3.69 12.42
N GLN A 50 -10.52 -3.29 13.68
CA GLN A 50 -9.38 -3.56 14.54
C GLN A 50 -9.56 -4.81 15.42
N ASN A 51 -10.71 -5.47 15.36
CA ASN A 51 -10.92 -6.69 16.15
C ASN A 51 -9.98 -7.78 15.65
N ILE A 52 -9.41 -8.51 16.60
CA ILE A 52 -8.51 -9.63 16.31
C ILE A 52 -9.34 -10.88 16.10
N VAL A 53 -9.09 -11.56 15.02
CA VAL A 53 -9.68 -12.85 14.71
C VAL A 53 -8.75 -13.94 15.20
N THR A 54 -9.27 -14.87 15.97
CA THR A 54 -8.55 -16.05 16.45
C THR A 54 -9.22 -17.32 15.96
N GLU A 55 -8.50 -18.43 15.90
CA GLU A 55 -9.07 -19.70 15.50
C GLU A 55 -10.05 -20.20 16.54
N THR A 56 -9.64 -20.20 17.81
CA THR A 56 -10.43 -20.73 18.93
C THR A 56 -10.63 -19.68 20.04
N GLU A 57 -11.50 -20.02 21.00
CA GLU A 57 -11.72 -19.22 22.22
C GLU A 57 -10.54 -19.31 23.19
N GLU A 58 -9.83 -20.44 23.19
CA GLU A 58 -8.59 -20.64 23.94
C GLU A 58 -7.50 -19.69 23.47
N ASP A 59 -7.30 -19.55 22.17
CA ASP A 59 -6.36 -18.61 21.56
C ASP A 59 -6.69 -17.16 21.96
N ALA A 60 -7.97 -16.81 21.90
CA ALA A 60 -8.44 -15.50 22.35
C ALA A 60 -8.13 -15.25 23.84
N ARG A 61 -8.38 -16.24 24.70
CA ARG A 61 -8.07 -16.17 26.12
C ARG A 61 -6.57 -15.95 26.36
N ASP A 62 -5.73 -16.70 25.66
CA ASP A 62 -4.28 -16.63 25.80
C ASP A 62 -3.73 -15.29 25.30
N ALA A 63 -4.27 -14.77 24.19
CA ALA A 63 -3.97 -13.44 23.69
C ALA A 63 -4.41 -12.32 24.66
N ILE A 64 -5.58 -12.46 25.30
CA ILE A 64 -6.02 -11.56 26.36
C ILE A 64 -5.05 -11.62 27.56
N GLY A 65 -4.63 -12.82 27.96
CA GLY A 65 -3.64 -13.04 29.01
C GLY A 65 -2.30 -12.37 28.68
N TYR A 66 -1.85 -12.46 27.44
CA TYR A 66 -0.66 -11.77 26.95
C TYR A 66 -0.79 -10.24 27.08
N LEU A 67 -1.90 -9.66 26.58
CA LEU A 67 -2.13 -8.23 26.68
C LEU A 67 -2.14 -7.74 28.14
N LYS A 68 -2.77 -8.51 29.05
CA LYS A 68 -2.83 -8.19 30.48
C LYS A 68 -1.43 -8.20 31.11
N ARG A 69 -0.66 -9.28 30.91
CA ARG A 69 0.70 -9.41 31.48
C ARG A 69 1.66 -8.32 31.00
N ARG A 70 1.47 -7.84 29.79
CA ARG A 70 2.32 -6.82 29.17
C ARG A 70 1.76 -5.40 29.28
N ASN A 71 0.60 -5.23 29.89
CA ASN A 71 -0.08 -3.92 30.00
C ASN A 71 -0.27 -3.21 28.64
N LEU A 72 -0.62 -3.97 27.59
CA LEU A 72 -0.71 -3.47 26.22
C LEU A 72 -2.08 -2.89 25.82
N GLY A 73 -2.99 -2.74 26.78
CA GLY A 73 -4.35 -2.26 26.58
C GLY A 73 -5.32 -3.40 26.28
N ARG A 74 -6.45 -3.04 25.64
CA ARG A 74 -7.55 -3.95 25.34
C ARG A 74 -7.72 -4.14 23.85
N ALA A 75 -8.15 -5.32 23.44
CA ALA A 75 -8.60 -5.63 22.10
C ALA A 75 -9.87 -6.48 22.19
N THR A 76 -10.68 -6.44 21.14
CA THR A 76 -11.82 -7.35 20.96
C THR A 76 -11.35 -8.53 20.15
N PHE A 77 -11.72 -9.72 20.59
CA PHE A 77 -11.37 -10.98 19.93
C PHE A 77 -12.61 -11.64 19.35
N LEU A 78 -12.47 -12.20 18.17
CA LEU A 78 -13.53 -12.89 17.43
C LEU A 78 -13.06 -14.32 17.10
N PRO A 79 -13.32 -15.29 17.98
CA PRO A 79 -12.99 -16.68 17.72
C PRO A 79 -13.86 -17.26 16.59
N VAL A 80 -13.23 -17.82 15.57
CA VAL A 80 -13.94 -18.38 14.41
C VAL A 80 -14.87 -19.52 14.83
N THR A 81 -14.46 -20.32 15.79
CA THR A 81 -15.27 -21.45 16.31
C THR A 81 -16.54 -21.02 17.02
N ALA A 82 -16.53 -19.86 17.69
CA ALA A 82 -17.65 -19.37 18.50
C ALA A 82 -18.60 -18.44 17.72
N ILE A 83 -18.06 -17.67 16.77
CA ILE A 83 -18.83 -16.66 16.06
C ILE A 83 -19.80 -17.32 15.07
N LYS A 84 -21.09 -16.98 15.23
CA LYS A 84 -22.16 -17.40 14.31
C LYS A 84 -22.84 -16.17 13.73
N GLY A 85 -22.77 -16.05 12.41
CA GLY A 85 -23.46 -15.00 11.67
C GLY A 85 -24.94 -15.34 11.46
N ARG A 86 -25.76 -14.30 11.40
CA ARG A 86 -27.18 -14.43 11.03
C ARG A 86 -27.44 -13.57 9.80
N PRO A 87 -28.09 -14.09 8.78
CA PRO A 87 -28.48 -13.32 7.62
C PRO A 87 -29.55 -12.28 7.98
N LEU A 88 -29.71 -11.31 7.11
CA LEU A 88 -30.75 -10.30 7.23
C LEU A 88 -32.13 -10.93 7.08
N GLU A 89 -33.02 -10.73 8.03
CA GLU A 89 -34.41 -11.12 7.93
C GLU A 89 -35.16 -10.22 6.94
N GLY A 90 -36.09 -10.79 6.15
CA GLY A 90 -36.81 -10.02 5.12
C GLY A 90 -35.98 -9.56 3.92
N ARG A 91 -34.81 -10.17 3.72
CA ARG A 91 -33.81 -9.79 2.72
C ARG A 91 -34.35 -9.54 1.32
N GLN A 92 -35.24 -10.40 0.80
CA GLN A 92 -35.70 -10.29 -0.58
C GLN A 92 -36.47 -8.98 -0.84
N ALA A 93 -37.30 -8.55 0.09
CA ALA A 93 -38.12 -7.35 -0.06
C ALA A 93 -37.27 -6.09 -0.06
N ILE A 94 -36.28 -5.99 0.85
CA ILE A 94 -35.47 -4.78 0.99
C ILE A 94 -34.36 -4.68 -0.07
N LEU A 95 -33.82 -5.81 -0.52
CA LEU A 95 -32.80 -5.82 -1.61
C LEU A 95 -33.41 -5.48 -2.97
N ALA A 96 -34.71 -5.61 -3.14
CA ALA A 96 -35.42 -5.20 -4.35
C ALA A 96 -35.74 -3.69 -4.37
N GLU A 97 -35.45 -2.95 -3.29
CA GLU A 97 -35.74 -1.52 -3.21
C GLU A 97 -34.75 -0.69 -4.04
N VAL A 98 -35.27 0.36 -4.65
CA VAL A 98 -34.47 1.27 -5.46
C VAL A 98 -33.45 2.04 -4.57
N GLY A 99 -32.18 1.98 -4.95
CA GLY A 99 -31.09 2.59 -4.22
C GLY A 99 -30.43 1.69 -3.19
N VAL A 100 -30.86 0.44 -3.04
CA VAL A 100 -30.13 -0.58 -2.29
C VAL A 100 -29.15 -1.28 -3.24
N ILE A 101 -27.88 -1.30 -2.85
CA ILE A 101 -26.80 -1.95 -3.62
C ILE A 101 -26.71 -3.43 -3.23
N GLY A 102 -26.79 -3.72 -1.94
CA GLY A 102 -26.72 -5.07 -1.42
C GLY A 102 -26.49 -5.11 0.08
N THR A 103 -26.29 -6.30 0.62
CA THR A 103 -25.78 -6.41 1.99
C THR A 103 -24.28 -6.18 2.00
N ALA A 104 -23.77 -5.53 3.05
CA ALA A 104 -22.32 -5.31 3.20
C ALA A 104 -21.51 -6.63 3.14
N TYR A 105 -22.13 -7.74 3.53
CA TYR A 105 -21.54 -9.07 3.42
C TYR A 105 -21.30 -9.51 1.97
N GLU A 106 -22.17 -9.15 1.03
CA GLU A 106 -22.06 -9.53 -0.38
C GLU A 106 -21.03 -8.68 -1.15
N LEU A 107 -20.65 -7.53 -0.59
CA LEU A 107 -19.72 -6.59 -1.19
C LEU A 107 -18.27 -6.78 -0.72
N VAL A 108 -18.01 -7.82 0.05
CA VAL A 108 -16.68 -8.18 0.54
C VAL A 108 -16.31 -9.59 0.12
N SER A 109 -15.03 -9.80 -0.12
CA SER A 109 -14.42 -11.11 -0.39
C SER A 109 -13.56 -11.54 0.79
N PHE A 110 -13.58 -12.82 1.11
CA PHE A 110 -12.87 -13.41 2.25
C PHE A 110 -12.60 -14.90 2.02
N GLU A 111 -11.71 -15.48 2.80
CA GLU A 111 -11.51 -16.93 2.81
C GLU A 111 -12.74 -17.64 3.43
N GLU A 112 -13.09 -18.80 2.91
CA GLU A 112 -14.29 -19.57 3.31
C GLU A 112 -14.39 -19.80 4.83
N LYS A 113 -13.26 -20.01 5.50
CA LYS A 113 -13.21 -20.19 6.97
C LYS A 113 -13.75 -18.97 7.75
N PHE A 114 -13.76 -17.79 7.15
CA PHE A 114 -14.27 -16.55 7.76
C PHE A 114 -15.70 -16.21 7.39
N ARG A 115 -16.42 -17.10 6.69
CA ARG A 115 -17.80 -16.89 6.26
C ARG A 115 -18.72 -16.48 7.42
N GLN A 116 -18.67 -17.21 8.54
CA GLN A 116 -19.52 -16.93 9.68
C GLN A 116 -19.16 -15.59 10.35
N LEU A 117 -17.89 -15.27 10.38
CA LEU A 117 -17.38 -13.99 10.87
C LEU A 117 -17.84 -12.82 10.02
N ALA A 118 -17.67 -12.90 8.70
CA ALA A 118 -18.13 -11.87 7.76
C ALA A 118 -19.67 -11.69 7.85
N MET A 119 -20.40 -12.79 7.94
CA MET A 119 -21.85 -12.77 8.13
C MET A 119 -22.25 -12.14 9.48
N TYR A 120 -21.52 -12.40 10.55
CA TYR A 120 -21.74 -11.80 11.87
C TYR A 120 -21.55 -10.28 11.84
N LEU A 121 -20.46 -9.82 11.19
CA LEU A 121 -20.11 -8.41 11.16
C LEU A 121 -20.95 -7.60 10.18
N LEU A 122 -21.24 -8.17 9.00
CA LEU A 122 -21.75 -7.43 7.85
C LEU A 122 -23.12 -7.94 7.34
N GLY A 123 -23.55 -9.12 7.76
CA GLY A 123 -24.73 -9.79 7.20
C GLY A 123 -26.05 -9.06 7.45
N ARG A 124 -26.11 -8.11 8.37
CA ARG A 124 -27.31 -7.32 8.72
C ARG A 124 -27.19 -5.84 8.38
N ILE A 125 -26.16 -5.46 7.63
CA ILE A 125 -25.91 -4.08 7.21
C ILE A 125 -26.21 -3.98 5.72
N LEU A 126 -26.99 -2.99 5.35
CA LEU A 126 -27.33 -2.70 3.96
C LEU A 126 -26.51 -1.53 3.46
N VAL A 127 -25.96 -1.68 2.28
CA VAL A 127 -25.27 -0.59 1.57
C VAL A 127 -26.26 0.02 0.58
N VAL A 128 -26.35 1.35 0.61
CA VAL A 128 -27.26 2.15 -0.21
C VAL A 128 -26.49 3.25 -0.95
N GLU A 129 -27.06 3.74 -2.03
CA GLU A 129 -26.40 4.71 -2.91
C GLU A 129 -26.05 6.02 -2.20
N ASN A 130 -27.00 6.62 -1.48
CA ASN A 130 -26.87 7.93 -0.87
C ASN A 130 -27.76 8.12 0.36
N LEU A 131 -27.56 9.24 1.05
CA LEU A 131 -28.26 9.56 2.29
C LEU A 131 -29.79 9.69 2.09
N ASP A 132 -30.25 10.27 0.99
CA ASP A 132 -31.68 10.43 0.73
C ASP A 132 -32.39 9.09 0.63
N LYS A 133 -31.79 8.15 -0.09
CA LYS A 133 -32.29 6.76 -0.19
C LYS A 133 -32.25 6.06 1.17
N ALA A 134 -31.18 6.24 1.92
CA ALA A 134 -31.04 5.71 3.27
C ALA A 134 -32.20 6.18 4.18
N VAL A 135 -32.50 7.47 4.18
CA VAL A 135 -33.58 8.07 4.99
C VAL A 135 -34.95 7.55 4.55
N GLN A 136 -35.21 7.47 3.23
CA GLN A 136 -36.46 6.92 2.70
C GLN A 136 -36.68 5.46 3.14
N LEU A 137 -35.65 4.63 2.99
CA LEU A 137 -35.69 3.22 3.39
C LEU A 137 -35.84 3.07 4.90
N ALA A 138 -35.09 3.84 5.70
CA ALA A 138 -35.21 3.81 7.15
C ALA A 138 -36.65 4.10 7.62
N LYS A 139 -37.29 5.13 7.05
CA LYS A 139 -38.70 5.44 7.35
C LYS A 139 -39.66 4.32 6.93
N LYS A 140 -39.50 3.79 5.70
CA LYS A 140 -40.32 2.71 5.14
C LYS A 140 -40.28 1.46 6.00
N TYR A 141 -39.09 1.11 6.51
CA TYR A 141 -38.86 -0.10 7.32
C TYR A 141 -38.75 0.20 8.82
N ARG A 142 -39.33 1.31 9.29
CA ARG A 142 -39.45 1.70 10.72
C ARG A 142 -38.12 1.65 11.47
N HIS A 143 -37.03 2.07 10.83
CA HIS A 143 -35.68 2.13 11.40
C HIS A 143 -35.18 0.79 11.99
N GLN A 144 -35.54 -0.33 11.36
CA GLN A 144 -35.12 -1.67 11.82
C GLN A 144 -33.74 -2.06 11.37
N TYR A 145 -33.25 -1.49 10.27
CA TYR A 145 -32.00 -1.89 9.62
C TYR A 145 -30.91 -0.88 9.82
N LYS A 146 -29.67 -1.36 9.90
CA LYS A 146 -28.49 -0.52 9.76
C LYS A 146 -28.23 -0.29 8.29
N LEU A 147 -28.24 0.97 7.87
CA LEU A 147 -27.96 1.39 6.49
C LEU A 147 -26.66 2.17 6.47
N VAL A 148 -25.88 1.98 5.43
CA VAL A 148 -24.62 2.71 5.20
C VAL A 148 -24.59 3.18 3.75
N THR A 149 -24.30 4.47 3.53
CA THR A 149 -24.18 5.03 2.19
C THR A 149 -22.78 4.77 1.59
N LEU A 150 -22.64 4.91 0.28
CA LEU A 150 -21.32 4.84 -0.39
C LEU A 150 -20.35 5.91 0.15
N GLU A 151 -20.88 7.05 0.61
CA GLU A 151 -20.09 8.14 1.21
C GLU A 151 -19.72 7.88 2.68
N GLY A 152 -20.25 6.81 3.28
CA GLY A 152 -19.93 6.39 4.66
C GLY A 152 -20.87 6.95 5.72
N ASP A 153 -22.01 7.54 5.36
CA ASP A 153 -23.02 7.92 6.35
C ASP A 153 -23.72 6.66 6.87
N ILE A 154 -24.03 6.66 8.17
CA ILE A 154 -24.60 5.51 8.86
C ILE A 154 -25.96 5.91 9.44
N LEU A 155 -26.97 5.12 9.16
CA LEU A 155 -28.24 5.15 9.84
C LEU A 155 -28.37 3.88 10.68
N ASN A 156 -28.39 4.06 12.00
CA ASN A 156 -28.50 2.93 12.92
C ASN A 156 -29.97 2.55 13.16
N PRO A 157 -30.24 1.30 13.53
CA PRO A 157 -31.54 0.90 14.05
C PRO A 157 -31.96 1.84 15.20
N GLY A 158 -33.24 2.22 15.21
CA GLY A 158 -33.76 3.19 16.16
C GLY A 158 -33.62 4.66 15.75
N GLY A 159 -32.99 4.94 14.59
CA GLY A 159 -33.02 6.27 13.94
C GLY A 159 -31.79 7.16 14.20
N ALA A 160 -30.81 6.73 14.97
CA ALA A 160 -29.58 7.52 15.14
C ALA A 160 -28.79 7.57 13.81
N MET A 161 -28.37 8.76 13.44
CA MET A 161 -27.62 9.03 12.21
C MET A 161 -26.21 9.51 12.55
N THR A 162 -25.23 8.99 11.80
CA THR A 162 -23.84 9.44 11.86
C THR A 162 -23.39 9.72 10.44
N GLY A 163 -22.98 10.93 10.16
CA GLY A 163 -22.53 11.37 8.84
C GLY A 163 -21.76 12.67 8.95
N GLY A 164 -21.28 13.16 7.82
CA GLY A 164 -20.51 14.38 7.72
C GLY A 164 -19.18 14.14 7.04
N SER A 165 -18.39 15.21 6.81
CA SER A 165 -17.10 15.08 6.17
C SER A 165 -16.15 14.24 7.02
N GLN A 166 -15.69 13.12 6.46
CA GLN A 166 -14.64 12.34 7.11
C GLN A 166 -13.34 13.15 7.10
N GLN A 167 -12.82 13.47 8.29
CA GLN A 167 -11.46 13.99 8.36
C GLN A 167 -10.51 12.91 7.84
N LYS A 168 -9.49 13.32 7.05
CA LYS A 168 -8.44 12.43 6.47
C LYS A 168 -7.71 11.52 7.46
N LYS A 169 -8.06 11.55 8.73
CA LYS A 169 -7.53 10.69 9.80
C LYS A 169 -8.37 9.45 10.10
N ALA A 170 -9.51 9.25 9.42
CA ALA A 170 -10.23 7.98 9.55
C ALA A 170 -9.33 6.83 9.08
N LEU A 171 -9.45 5.71 9.75
CA LEU A 171 -8.74 4.46 9.45
C LEU A 171 -9.08 3.98 8.02
N HIS A 172 -8.42 4.52 7.02
CA HIS A 172 -8.51 3.95 5.67
C HIS A 172 -7.65 2.67 5.59
N VAL A 173 -8.12 1.62 6.25
CA VAL A 173 -7.37 0.34 6.34
C VAL A 173 -7.26 -0.31 4.97
N PHE A 174 -8.36 -0.32 4.21
CA PHE A 174 -8.41 -0.89 2.86
C PHE A 174 -7.64 -0.01 1.86
N GLY A 175 -7.87 1.29 1.85
CA GLY A 175 -7.19 2.25 0.98
C GLY A 175 -5.67 2.26 1.19
N ARG A 176 -5.20 2.18 2.44
CA ARG A 176 -3.76 2.08 2.74
C ARG A 176 -3.11 0.81 2.25
N SER A 177 -3.79 -0.32 2.39
CA SER A 177 -3.28 -1.60 1.91
C SER A 177 -3.10 -1.58 0.38
N ARG A 178 -4.00 -0.91 -0.33
CA ARG A 178 -3.91 -0.67 -1.77
C ARG A 178 -2.80 0.31 -2.11
N GLU A 179 -2.68 1.42 -1.39
CA GLU A 179 -1.63 2.42 -1.58
C GLU A 179 -0.24 1.82 -1.37
N ILE A 180 -0.04 1.03 -0.32
CA ILE A 180 1.21 0.30 -0.08
C ILE A 180 1.50 -0.64 -1.25
N ARG A 181 0.52 -1.39 -1.73
CA ARG A 181 0.70 -2.28 -2.89
C ARG A 181 1.05 -1.50 -4.15
N SER A 182 0.32 -0.44 -4.44
CA SER A 182 0.59 0.44 -5.59
C SER A 182 1.99 1.06 -5.52
N LEU A 183 2.42 1.51 -4.35
CA LEU A 183 3.78 2.03 -4.13
C LEU A 183 4.85 0.95 -4.28
N GLN A 184 4.58 -0.27 -3.81
CA GLN A 184 5.47 -1.41 -3.99
C GLN A 184 5.61 -1.80 -5.47
N GLU A 185 4.50 -1.84 -6.21
CA GLU A 185 4.49 -2.09 -7.66
C GLU A 185 5.23 -0.98 -8.41
N ALA A 186 4.99 0.29 -8.05
CA ALA A 186 5.70 1.42 -8.62
C ALA A 186 7.20 1.38 -8.33
N LEU A 187 7.59 1.02 -7.11
CA LEU A 187 8.99 0.83 -6.72
C LEU A 187 9.64 -0.31 -7.50
N GLN A 188 8.94 -1.43 -7.64
CA GLN A 188 9.43 -2.57 -8.41
C GLN A 188 9.61 -2.22 -9.90
N THR A 189 8.65 -1.49 -10.47
CA THR A 189 8.73 -0.98 -11.85
C THR A 189 9.90 0.00 -12.01
N ALA A 190 10.04 0.96 -11.08
CA ALA A 190 11.15 1.90 -11.09
C ALA A 190 12.52 1.18 -11.00
N ASN A 191 12.66 0.20 -10.12
CA ASN A 191 13.88 -0.59 -10.01
C ASN A 191 14.18 -1.38 -11.29
N ARG A 192 13.16 -1.95 -11.92
CA ARG A 192 13.31 -2.64 -13.22
C ARG A 192 13.80 -1.68 -14.29
N THR A 193 13.18 -0.50 -14.38
CA THR A 193 13.58 0.53 -15.34
C THR A 193 15.02 1.02 -15.09
N ILE A 194 15.41 1.17 -13.82
CA ILE A 194 16.80 1.51 -13.45
C ILE A 194 17.78 0.42 -13.95
N THR A 195 17.43 -0.84 -13.80
CA THR A 195 18.26 -1.95 -14.28
C THR A 195 18.38 -1.93 -15.79
N GLU A 196 17.24 -1.81 -16.49
CA GLU A 196 17.20 -1.72 -17.95
C GLU A 196 18.00 -0.52 -18.48
N MET A 197 17.93 0.63 -17.79
CA MET A 197 18.72 1.81 -18.16
C MET A 197 20.21 1.62 -17.90
N ARG A 198 20.59 0.92 -16.84
CA ARG A 198 22.00 0.58 -16.57
C ARG A 198 22.57 -0.35 -17.63
N ASP A 199 21.79 -1.36 -18.02
CA ASP A 199 22.20 -2.29 -19.07
C ASP A 199 22.35 -1.56 -20.41
N ARG A 200 21.40 -0.69 -20.76
CA ARG A 200 21.51 0.15 -21.96
C ARG A 200 22.70 1.11 -21.91
N LEU A 201 22.99 1.69 -20.74
CA LEU A 201 24.15 2.56 -20.55
C LEU A 201 25.47 1.78 -20.72
N ALA A 202 25.52 0.55 -20.19
CA ALA A 202 26.68 -0.32 -20.35
C ALA A 202 26.92 -0.64 -21.83
N LEU A 203 25.87 -1.04 -22.56
CA LEU A 203 25.94 -1.28 -24.00
C LEU A 203 26.38 -0.03 -24.79
N ALA A 204 25.78 1.11 -24.48
CA ALA A 204 26.13 2.37 -25.14
C ALA A 204 27.58 2.78 -24.86
N ASN A 205 28.12 2.47 -23.68
CA ASN A 205 29.52 2.72 -23.36
C ASN A 205 30.46 1.74 -24.11
N GLU A 206 30.05 0.49 -24.29
CA GLU A 206 30.80 -0.48 -25.12
C GLU A 206 30.84 -0.02 -26.57
N ASP A 207 29.68 0.37 -27.13
CA ASP A 207 29.57 0.91 -28.49
C ASP A 207 30.42 2.17 -28.67
N LEU A 208 30.41 3.06 -27.67
CA LEU A 208 31.24 4.26 -27.68
C LEU A 208 32.74 3.93 -27.71
N GLN A 209 33.17 2.99 -26.89
CA GLN A 209 34.56 2.55 -26.84
C GLN A 209 35.00 1.92 -28.18
N GLU A 210 34.11 1.11 -28.81
CA GLU A 210 34.38 0.51 -30.11
C GLU A 210 34.55 1.59 -31.18
N ILE A 211 33.66 2.57 -31.22
CA ILE A 211 33.71 3.71 -32.14
C ILE A 211 34.95 4.56 -31.90
N GLU A 212 35.31 4.80 -30.63
CA GLU A 212 36.54 5.53 -30.30
C GLU A 212 37.80 4.79 -30.81
N GLN A 213 37.86 3.46 -30.66
CA GLN A 213 38.93 2.65 -31.19
C GLN A 213 39.00 2.70 -32.72
N GLU A 214 37.87 2.52 -33.40
CA GLU A 214 37.78 2.64 -34.86
C GLU A 214 38.23 4.05 -35.31
N THR A 215 37.84 5.08 -34.58
CA THR A 215 38.21 6.45 -34.87
C THR A 215 39.74 6.66 -34.76
N VAL A 216 40.36 6.07 -33.74
CA VAL A 216 41.83 6.14 -33.57
C VAL A 216 42.52 5.37 -34.67
N GLU A 217 42.07 4.18 -35.01
CA GLU A 217 42.61 3.36 -36.10
C GLU A 217 42.52 4.11 -37.44
N LYS A 218 41.33 4.67 -37.73
CA LYS A 218 41.13 5.46 -38.96
C LYS A 218 41.97 6.74 -39.02
N LYS A 219 42.19 7.40 -37.89
CA LYS A 219 43.12 8.53 -37.79
C LYS A 219 44.57 8.12 -38.06
N MET A 220 44.98 6.97 -37.54
CA MET A 220 46.33 6.43 -37.83
C MET A 220 46.49 6.04 -39.32
N GLU A 221 45.46 5.43 -39.91
CA GLU A 221 45.42 5.08 -41.30
C GLU A 221 45.50 6.31 -42.21
N LEU A 222 44.69 7.33 -41.89
CA LEU A 222 44.72 8.61 -42.60
C LEU A 222 46.12 9.25 -42.52
N GLN A 223 46.77 9.22 -41.35
CA GLN A 223 48.12 9.78 -41.16
C GLN A 223 49.17 9.05 -41.97
N ARG A 224 49.07 7.69 -42.07
CA ARG A 224 49.94 6.90 -42.95
C ARG A 224 49.77 7.25 -44.42
N VAL A 225 48.53 7.43 -44.88
CA VAL A 225 48.23 7.84 -46.26
C VAL A 225 48.85 9.22 -46.55
N MET A 226 48.78 10.14 -45.58
CA MET A 226 49.35 11.48 -45.71
C MET A 226 50.90 11.45 -45.85
N VAL A 227 51.55 10.55 -45.12
CA VAL A 227 53.03 10.39 -45.17
C VAL A 227 53.49 9.74 -46.49
N THR A 228 52.77 8.71 -46.97
CA THR A 228 53.08 8.08 -48.25
C THR A 228 52.82 8.96 -49.44
N GLN A 229 51.93 9.96 -49.32
CA GLN A 229 51.57 10.90 -50.38
C GLN A 229 52.75 11.83 -50.78
N SER A 230 53.76 11.94 -49.93
CA SER A 230 54.95 12.79 -50.20
C SER A 230 55.95 12.13 -51.15
N SER A 231 55.80 10.86 -51.46
CA SER A 231 56.82 10.11 -52.21
C SER A 231 56.45 9.67 -53.64
N ASP A 232 55.17 9.74 -54.02
CA ASP A 232 54.81 9.26 -55.37
C ASP A 232 53.74 10.08 -56.05
N SER A 233 54.10 10.77 -57.14
CA SER A 233 53.22 11.64 -57.89
C SER A 233 52.20 10.88 -58.80
N GLY A 234 52.36 9.56 -59.00
CA GLY A 234 51.49 8.75 -59.88
C GLY A 234 50.27 8.13 -59.18
N GLU A 235 50.34 7.95 -57.85
CA GLU A 235 49.21 7.39 -57.04
C GLU A 235 48.32 8.46 -56.45
N LYS A 236 48.62 9.71 -56.70
CA LYS A 236 48.01 10.87 -56.03
C LYS A 236 46.47 10.91 -56.16
N GLU A 237 45.90 10.56 -57.29
CA GLU A 237 44.44 10.52 -57.49
C GLU A 237 43.80 9.39 -56.70
N LYS A 238 44.41 8.20 -56.67
CA LYS A 238 43.91 7.06 -55.94
C LYS A 238 43.98 7.29 -54.43
N THR A 239 45.11 7.83 -53.98
CA THR A 239 45.32 8.18 -52.57
C THR A 239 44.41 9.34 -52.13
N LEU A 240 44.08 10.26 -53.04
CA LEU A 240 43.12 11.33 -52.74
C LEU A 240 41.68 10.80 -52.56
N ALA A 241 41.28 9.84 -53.43
CA ALA A 241 39.97 9.18 -53.31
C ALA A 241 39.88 8.36 -51.99
N GLU A 242 40.93 7.60 -51.64
CA GLU A 242 40.98 6.86 -50.37
C GLU A 242 40.97 7.78 -49.14
N LYS A 243 41.66 8.93 -49.22
CA LYS A 243 41.60 9.96 -48.22
C LYS A 243 40.21 10.57 -48.07
N GLN A 244 39.51 10.79 -49.17
CA GLN A 244 38.13 11.29 -49.14
C GLN A 244 37.19 10.29 -48.46
N GLU A 245 37.29 9.01 -48.81
CA GLU A 245 36.45 7.96 -48.22
C GLU A 245 36.71 7.84 -46.68
N ALA A 246 37.99 7.90 -46.26
CA ALA A 246 38.33 7.89 -44.85
C ALA A 246 37.80 9.10 -44.09
N ALA A 247 37.83 10.28 -44.70
CA ALA A 247 37.31 11.52 -44.10
C ALA A 247 35.77 11.53 -43.94
N GLU A 248 35.05 11.00 -44.96
CA GLU A 248 33.60 10.82 -44.87
C GLU A 248 33.18 9.84 -43.78
N ARG A 249 33.93 8.75 -43.66
CA ARG A 249 33.70 7.76 -42.58
C ARG A 249 33.96 8.32 -41.19
N LEU A 250 34.99 9.14 -41.06
CA LEU A 250 35.33 9.81 -39.82
C LEU A 250 34.24 10.82 -39.42
N SER A 251 33.73 11.61 -40.35
CA SER A 251 32.62 12.53 -40.11
C SER A 251 31.33 11.80 -39.74
N LEU A 252 31.10 10.63 -40.36
CA LEU A 252 29.96 9.77 -39.99
C LEU A 252 30.09 9.22 -38.58
N LEU A 253 31.27 8.73 -38.24
CA LEU A 253 31.61 8.26 -36.89
C LEU A 253 31.52 9.35 -35.83
N GLU A 254 31.98 10.55 -36.16
CA GLU A 254 31.85 11.72 -35.29
C GLU A 254 30.38 12.13 -35.08
N LEU A 255 29.53 11.97 -36.11
CA LEU A 255 28.11 12.19 -35.99
C LEU A 255 27.47 11.13 -35.09
N GLU A 256 27.82 9.86 -35.29
CA GLU A 256 27.37 8.76 -34.44
C GLU A 256 27.87 8.89 -33.01
N GLU A 257 29.15 9.25 -32.81
CA GLU A 257 29.73 9.54 -31.49
C GLU A 257 28.95 10.64 -30.76
N LYS A 258 28.64 11.73 -31.48
CA LYS A 258 27.85 12.82 -30.93
C LYS A 258 26.42 12.38 -30.56
N GLN A 259 25.80 11.58 -31.42
CA GLN A 259 24.47 11.05 -31.12
C GLN A 259 24.48 10.10 -29.93
N LEU A 260 25.49 9.23 -29.82
CA LEU A 260 25.64 8.33 -28.69
C LEU A 260 25.94 9.08 -27.39
N ALA A 261 26.79 10.12 -27.45
CA ALA A 261 27.06 10.97 -26.30
C ALA A 261 25.77 11.67 -25.78
N GLU A 262 24.94 12.18 -26.72
CA GLU A 262 23.66 12.78 -26.37
C GLU A 262 22.66 11.75 -25.77
N GLN A 263 22.63 10.54 -26.34
CA GLN A 263 21.81 9.46 -25.80
C GLN A 263 22.27 9.06 -24.39
N THR A 264 23.58 8.99 -24.18
CA THR A 264 24.16 8.66 -22.88
C THR A 264 23.82 9.72 -21.83
N GLU A 265 23.96 11.01 -22.18
CA GLU A 265 23.59 12.12 -21.28
C GLU A 265 22.09 12.10 -20.92
N ASN A 266 21.25 11.83 -21.92
CA ASN A 266 19.81 11.73 -21.67
C ASN A 266 19.44 10.54 -20.79
N ALA A 267 20.08 9.38 -21.02
CA ALA A 267 19.91 8.20 -20.17
C ALA A 267 20.38 8.45 -18.73
N GLU A 268 21.49 9.14 -18.54
CA GLU A 268 21.99 9.54 -17.20
C GLU A 268 21.00 10.46 -16.48
N LYS A 269 20.44 11.45 -17.18
CA LYS A 269 19.39 12.33 -16.61
C LYS A 269 18.15 11.54 -16.22
N GLU A 270 17.75 10.57 -17.02
CA GLU A 270 16.62 9.72 -16.73
C GLU A 270 16.87 8.81 -15.50
N ILE A 271 18.09 8.27 -15.38
CA ILE A 271 18.51 7.50 -14.20
C ILE A 271 18.49 8.35 -12.93
N VAL A 272 18.97 9.59 -12.99
CA VAL A 272 18.93 10.51 -11.85
C VAL A 272 17.49 10.77 -11.42
N ALA A 273 16.62 11.11 -12.38
CA ALA A 273 15.21 11.37 -12.10
C ALA A 273 14.49 10.14 -11.50
N LEU A 274 14.82 8.94 -11.98
CA LEU A 274 14.27 7.70 -11.43
C LEU A 274 14.80 7.41 -10.01
N ARG A 275 16.08 7.70 -9.75
CA ARG A 275 16.65 7.58 -8.40
C ARG A 275 16.02 8.55 -7.41
N GLU A 276 15.78 9.79 -7.83
CA GLU A 276 15.09 10.77 -6.99
C GLU A 276 13.65 10.33 -6.66
N ARG A 277 12.95 9.77 -7.65
CA ARG A 277 11.61 9.19 -7.42
C ARG A 277 11.63 8.02 -6.44
N ALA A 278 12.58 7.13 -6.59
CA ALA A 278 12.76 6.01 -5.67
C ALA A 278 13.09 6.52 -4.25
N ALA A 279 14.04 7.44 -4.12
CA ALA A 279 14.40 8.05 -2.83
C ALA A 279 13.23 8.80 -2.18
N CYS A 280 12.42 9.51 -2.98
CA CYS A 280 11.22 10.16 -2.48
C CYS A 280 10.19 9.13 -1.95
N SER A 281 10.06 7.99 -2.62
CA SER A 281 9.20 6.89 -2.14
C SER A 281 9.73 6.25 -0.86
N GLU A 282 11.06 6.07 -0.75
CA GLU A 282 11.71 5.58 0.46
C GLU A 282 11.55 6.55 1.63
N THR A 283 11.78 7.85 1.40
CA THR A 283 11.59 8.86 2.45
C THR A 283 10.13 8.97 2.89
N ALA A 284 9.18 8.79 1.97
CA ALA A 284 7.76 8.75 2.32
C ALA A 284 7.43 7.52 3.20
N MET A 285 8.01 6.36 2.89
CA MET A 285 7.89 5.16 3.72
C MET A 285 8.55 5.34 5.10
N GLU A 286 9.75 5.94 5.13
CA GLU A 286 10.43 6.23 6.40
C GLU A 286 9.65 7.23 7.26
N ALA A 287 9.09 8.28 6.63
CA ALA A 287 8.26 9.25 7.31
C ALA A 287 6.97 8.60 7.87
N ALA A 288 6.35 7.71 7.08
CA ALA A 288 5.19 6.94 7.52
C ALA A 288 5.54 6.02 8.71
N ASN A 289 6.70 5.35 8.65
CA ASN A 289 7.19 4.52 9.75
C ASN A 289 7.54 5.35 10.99
N ALA A 290 8.13 6.53 10.82
CA ALA A 290 8.41 7.44 11.95
C ALA A 290 7.12 7.94 12.61
N GLN A 291 6.10 8.27 11.81
CA GLN A 291 4.77 8.62 12.34
C GLN A 291 4.12 7.45 13.09
N LEU A 292 4.26 6.23 12.57
CA LEU A 292 3.83 5.02 13.24
C LEU A 292 4.49 4.87 14.61
N THR A 293 5.82 5.01 14.65
CA THR A 293 6.59 4.91 15.88
C THR A 293 6.16 5.98 16.89
N ALA A 294 6.05 7.23 16.45
CA ALA A 294 5.61 8.33 17.31
C ALA A 294 4.18 8.12 17.85
N PHE A 295 3.31 7.51 17.03
CA PHE A 295 1.96 7.17 17.48
C PHE A 295 1.96 6.01 18.49
N GLN A 296 2.83 5.00 18.27
CA GLN A 296 3.04 3.91 19.24
C GLN A 296 3.55 4.43 20.59
N ASP A 297 4.51 5.35 20.54
CA ASP A 297 5.06 5.98 21.75
C ASP A 297 3.99 6.79 22.51
N SER A 298 3.18 7.55 21.76
CA SER A 298 2.05 8.30 22.32
C SER A 298 1.01 7.38 22.98
N LEU A 299 0.70 6.26 22.30
CA LEU A 299 -0.22 5.24 22.85
C LEU A 299 0.35 4.54 24.09
N THR A 300 1.67 4.31 24.10
CA THR A 300 2.36 3.72 25.26
C THR A 300 2.30 4.67 26.43
N GLY A 301 2.59 5.96 26.22
CA GLY A 301 2.48 6.99 27.25
C GLY A 301 1.05 7.14 27.81
N GLY A 302 0.05 7.15 26.90
CA GLY A 302 -1.36 7.19 27.32
C GLY A 302 -1.81 5.94 28.06
N LYS A 303 -1.15 4.81 27.82
CA LYS A 303 -1.40 3.57 28.52
C LYS A 303 -0.78 3.57 29.93
N GLU A 304 0.46 4.05 30.04
CA GLU A 304 1.11 4.22 31.35
C GLU A 304 0.31 5.16 32.25
N GLU A 305 -0.22 6.25 31.67
CA GLU A 305 -1.08 7.18 32.40
C GLU A 305 -2.40 6.53 32.85
N LYS A 306 -3.01 5.71 31.97
CA LYS A 306 -4.19 4.92 32.31
C LYS A 306 -3.91 3.91 33.39
N ASP A 307 -2.79 3.20 33.31
CA ASP A 307 -2.41 2.18 34.29
C ASP A 307 -2.13 2.81 35.67
N MET A 308 -1.49 3.99 35.68
CA MET A 308 -1.35 4.79 36.93
C MET A 308 -2.70 5.22 37.49
N LEU A 309 -3.64 5.59 36.62
CA LEU A 309 -5.00 5.94 37.06
C LEU A 309 -5.77 4.72 37.57
N MET A 310 -5.61 3.56 36.94
CA MET A 310 -6.20 2.29 37.39
C MET A 310 -5.63 1.84 38.73
N GLU A 311 -4.32 1.98 38.93
CA GLU A 311 -3.69 1.69 40.20
C GLU A 311 -4.23 2.60 41.31
N LYS A 312 -4.36 3.91 41.07
CA LYS A 312 -5.00 4.84 42.01
C LYS A 312 -6.46 4.49 42.28
N ILE A 313 -7.21 4.07 41.28
CA ILE A 313 -8.61 3.61 41.44
C ILE A 313 -8.63 2.34 42.32
N THR A 314 -7.72 1.41 42.05
CA THR A 314 -7.62 0.14 42.80
C THR A 314 -7.25 0.40 44.26
N GLN A 315 -6.27 1.27 44.51
CA GLN A 315 -5.89 1.69 45.86
C GLN A 315 -7.04 2.34 46.61
N ARG A 316 -7.82 3.23 45.94
CA ARG A 316 -9.02 3.84 46.51
C ARG A 316 -10.13 2.84 46.76
N LYS A 317 -10.32 1.84 45.90
CA LYS A 317 -11.29 0.75 46.12
C LYS A 317 -10.91 -0.12 47.32
N ILE A 318 -9.63 -0.45 47.46
CA ILE A 318 -9.13 -1.20 48.60
C ILE A 318 -9.33 -0.38 49.90
N ALA A 319 -9.01 0.91 49.86
CA ALA A 319 -9.25 1.78 51.02
C ALA A 319 -10.73 1.92 51.40
N LEU A 320 -11.64 1.88 50.41
CA LEU A 320 -13.09 1.90 50.64
C LEU A 320 -13.63 0.54 51.16
N SER A 321 -12.98 -0.57 50.87
CA SER A 321 -13.38 -1.90 51.36
C SER A 321 -12.81 -2.23 52.73
N SER A 322 -11.95 -1.37 53.27
CA SER A 322 -11.37 -1.48 54.62
C SER A 322 -12.00 -0.56 55.66
N ILE A 323 -13.09 0.14 55.27
CA ILE A 323 -14.04 0.85 56.15
C ILE A 323 -15.31 0.02 56.28
#